data_131746cbc16bc4a03f63b7dc323daaa0
#
_entry.id   131746cbc16bc4a03f63b7dc323daaa0
#
_cell.length_a   1.000
_cell.length_b   1.000
_cell.length_c   1.000
_cell.angle_alpha   90.00
_cell.angle_beta   90.00
_cell.angle_gamma   90.00
#
_symmetry.space_group_name_H-M   'P 1'
#
loop_
_entity.id
_entity.type
_entity.pdbx_description
1 polymer ?
#
loop_
_entity_poly.entity_id
_entity_poly.type
_entity_poly.pdbx_seq_one_letter_code
_entity_poly.pdbx_strand_id
1 'polypeptide(L)'
;MRDGPADQLIPAGFRIRADPGARLAGQILTGGAPVRLLRLSAAGARQVTAWWAGEPVSASTAARTLARRLLDAGIAHPMLDGAGAPGPADVTVVVPARDRLPMLAACLASLTGPGQPPVIVADDGSADPAGVAAAAAASGVRLVRRALNGGPGAARNSGFALVSTPFVAFVDSDCVVRPGWLAPLLRHFADPAVGAVAPRIVPHAPAPSWLSRYESASSALDMGPREGAVAAGGRISYLPTAALVVRAAAFGPGFAEDISVGEDVDFVWRLAAAGWRVRYEPGSAVEHQHRDRLRPWFSRRQHYGTSAAVLEARHPRAVRPFYVSRWTAAAWLAAAVGQPAAGAAVTGTATALLARRLTGVTGNRQLAWRLAFRLAAGGTLAAARPLGAAISRAWWPAAIPLAIAVPRLRLPLAALVLTPPLLDWADLRPALDPARFVAGRLLGDVAYSVGLWQGCIRQRTLYPLLPATSTSGSPRSPACQTRS
;
A
#
# COMPACT_ATOMS: atom_id res chain seq x y z
N MET A 1 20.70 -2.41 -25.61
CA MET A 1 20.30 -2.20 -24.20
C MET A 1 18.96 -1.49 -24.26
N ARG A 2 17.84 -2.14 -23.89
CA ARG A 2 16.56 -1.45 -23.77
C ARG A 2 16.62 -0.66 -22.45
N ASP A 3 16.52 0.67 -22.54
CA ASP A 3 16.42 1.51 -21.34
C ASP A 3 15.28 1.01 -20.48
N GLY A 4 15.60 0.64 -19.23
CA GLY A 4 14.59 0.13 -18.31
C GLY A 4 13.55 1.21 -18.03
N PRO A 5 12.31 0.84 -17.60
CA PRO A 5 11.26 1.83 -17.30
C PRO A 5 11.65 2.83 -16.22
N ALA A 6 12.70 2.53 -15.43
CA ALA A 6 13.24 3.42 -14.41
C ALA A 6 13.73 4.76 -14.96
N ASP A 7 14.30 4.77 -16.17
CA ASP A 7 14.93 5.96 -16.78
C ASP A 7 13.96 6.75 -17.67
N GLN A 8 12.73 6.29 -17.82
CA GLN A 8 11.73 6.98 -18.63
C GLN A 8 11.31 8.30 -17.97
N LEU A 9 11.58 9.40 -18.69
CA LEU A 9 11.10 10.72 -18.33
C LEU A 9 9.58 10.79 -18.53
N ILE A 10 8.90 11.60 -17.71
CA ILE A 10 7.48 11.88 -17.96
C ILE A 10 7.30 12.56 -19.33
N PRO A 11 6.18 12.34 -20.00
CA PRO A 11 5.89 13.02 -21.27
C PRO A 11 5.93 14.55 -21.13
N ALA A 12 6.34 15.25 -22.18
CA ALA A 12 6.18 16.71 -22.26
C ALA A 12 4.69 17.06 -22.26
N GLY A 13 4.33 18.20 -21.66
CA GLY A 13 2.92 18.60 -21.54
C GLY A 13 2.18 17.94 -20.36
N PHE A 14 2.81 16.97 -19.67
CA PHE A 14 2.21 16.34 -18.51
C PHE A 14 1.97 17.35 -17.38
N ARG A 15 0.84 17.26 -16.69
CA ARG A 15 0.51 18.15 -15.57
C ARG A 15 0.65 17.40 -14.25
N ILE A 16 1.16 18.11 -13.24
CA ILE A 16 1.32 17.58 -11.89
C ILE A 16 0.79 18.58 -10.86
N ARG A 17 0.24 18.08 -9.77
CA ARG A 17 -0.22 18.87 -8.62
C ARG A 17 0.52 18.50 -7.36
N ALA A 18 0.56 19.42 -6.40
CA ALA A 18 1.16 19.15 -5.10
C ALA A 18 0.40 18.04 -4.33
N ASP A 19 1.12 17.17 -3.60
CA ASP A 19 0.52 16.43 -2.52
C ASP A 19 0.03 17.41 -1.43
N PRO A 20 -1.14 17.19 -0.79
CA PRO A 20 -1.64 18.08 0.26
C PRO A 20 -0.67 18.33 1.42
N GLY A 21 0.26 17.39 1.66
CA GLY A 21 1.33 17.50 2.65
C GLY A 21 2.58 18.23 2.17
N ALA A 22 2.71 18.50 0.87
CA ALA A 22 3.87 19.18 0.32
C ALA A 22 3.87 20.70 0.64
N ARG A 23 5.04 21.24 0.92
CA ARG A 23 5.23 22.66 1.23
C ARG A 23 6.51 23.16 0.57
N LEU A 24 6.38 24.25 -0.19
CA LEU A 24 7.52 24.96 -0.78
C LEU A 24 7.70 26.29 -0.03
N ALA A 25 8.90 26.51 0.52
CA ALA A 25 9.30 27.72 1.21
C ALA A 25 10.62 28.23 0.59
N GLY A 26 10.54 29.23 -0.27
CA GLY A 26 11.68 29.65 -1.10
C GLY A 26 12.18 28.50 -1.98
N GLN A 27 13.41 28.06 -1.77
CA GLN A 27 14.02 26.92 -2.47
C GLN A 27 13.91 25.59 -1.71
N ILE A 28 13.26 25.57 -0.55
CA ILE A 28 13.13 24.36 0.28
C ILE A 28 11.76 23.75 0.06
N LEU A 29 11.76 22.56 -0.51
CA LEU A 29 10.57 21.74 -0.73
C LEU A 29 10.54 20.60 0.28
N THR A 30 9.45 20.45 1.00
CA THR A 30 9.22 19.35 1.95
C THR A 30 7.95 18.61 1.60
N GLY A 31 7.95 17.30 1.72
CA GLY A 31 6.78 16.45 1.44
C GLY A 31 7.17 15.00 1.18
N GLY A 32 6.20 14.22 0.70
CA GLY A 32 6.41 12.81 0.38
C GLY A 32 6.22 11.85 1.56
N ALA A 33 6.27 10.55 1.25
CA ALA A 33 6.17 9.48 2.23
C ALA A 33 7.19 8.38 1.90
N PRO A 34 8.29 8.27 2.64
CA PRO A 34 8.66 9.06 3.83
C PRO A 34 8.92 10.55 3.51
N VAL A 35 8.75 11.40 4.52
CA VAL A 35 8.97 12.85 4.36
C VAL A 35 10.42 13.13 3.92
N ARG A 36 10.56 13.89 2.85
CA ARG A 36 11.83 14.33 2.26
C ARG A 36 11.95 15.84 2.30
N LEU A 37 13.18 16.31 2.40
CA LEU A 37 13.55 17.71 2.24
C LEU A 37 14.44 17.81 1.01
N LEU A 38 14.02 18.62 0.05
CA LEU A 38 14.75 18.87 -1.18
C LEU A 38 15.12 20.35 -1.25
N ARG A 39 16.39 20.67 -1.54
CA ARG A 39 16.83 22.00 -1.89
C ARG A 39 16.81 22.12 -3.41
N LEU A 40 15.98 23.00 -3.91
CA LEU A 40 15.84 23.30 -5.34
C LEU A 40 16.76 24.43 -5.74
N SER A 41 17.14 24.49 -7.01
CA SER A 41 17.66 25.72 -7.59
C SER A 41 16.54 26.79 -7.67
N ALA A 42 16.91 28.07 -7.83
CA ALA A 42 15.90 29.12 -8.03
C ALA A 42 14.99 28.82 -9.25
N ALA A 43 15.58 28.31 -10.34
CA ALA A 43 14.80 27.88 -11.51
C ALA A 43 13.88 26.70 -11.20
N GLY A 44 14.36 25.68 -10.46
CA GLY A 44 13.53 24.55 -10.05
C GLY A 44 12.36 24.96 -9.14
N ALA A 45 12.59 25.89 -8.21
CA ALA A 45 11.52 26.40 -7.34
C ALA A 45 10.45 27.15 -8.14
N ARG A 46 10.85 27.98 -9.13
CA ARG A 46 9.90 28.64 -10.04
C ARG A 46 9.10 27.63 -10.85
N GLN A 47 9.74 26.59 -11.39
CA GLN A 47 9.04 25.52 -12.12
C GLN A 47 8.02 24.81 -11.25
N VAL A 48 8.38 24.43 -10.02
CA VAL A 48 7.45 23.77 -9.09
C VAL A 48 6.27 24.68 -8.77
N THR A 49 6.48 25.98 -8.57
CA THR A 49 5.40 26.95 -8.35
C THR A 49 4.47 27.03 -9.56
N ALA A 50 5.02 27.09 -10.77
CA ALA A 50 4.26 27.12 -12.01
C ALA A 50 3.40 25.86 -12.21
N TRP A 51 3.98 24.68 -11.95
CA TRP A 51 3.24 23.42 -12.02
C TRP A 51 2.10 23.34 -11.00
N TRP A 52 2.31 23.86 -9.79
CA TRP A 52 1.26 23.90 -8.77
C TRP A 52 0.17 24.92 -9.08
N ALA A 53 0.46 25.89 -9.95
CA ALA A 53 -0.54 26.79 -10.55
C ALA A 53 -1.25 26.18 -11.78
N GLY A 54 -0.90 24.92 -12.18
CA GLY A 54 -1.55 24.20 -13.28
C GLY A 54 -0.80 24.23 -14.60
N GLU A 55 0.40 24.86 -14.67
CA GLU A 55 1.19 24.84 -15.90
C GLU A 55 1.70 23.43 -16.24
N PRO A 56 1.81 23.07 -17.53
CA PRO A 56 2.33 21.81 -17.96
C PRO A 56 3.86 21.72 -17.75
N VAL A 57 4.37 20.51 -17.60
CA VAL A 57 5.81 20.24 -17.57
C VAL A 57 6.39 20.45 -18.96
N SER A 58 7.36 21.35 -19.07
CA SER A 58 8.01 21.68 -20.34
C SER A 58 8.78 20.46 -20.91
N ALA A 59 9.13 20.54 -22.20
CA ALA A 59 9.88 19.50 -22.90
C ALA A 59 11.34 19.38 -22.43
N SER A 60 11.87 20.31 -21.61
CA SER A 60 13.25 20.25 -21.15
C SER A 60 13.52 19.03 -20.29
N THR A 61 14.64 18.36 -20.52
CA THR A 61 15.07 17.18 -19.74
C THR A 61 15.14 17.49 -18.23
N ALA A 62 15.61 18.67 -17.85
CA ALA A 62 15.71 19.08 -16.46
C ALA A 62 14.32 19.17 -15.79
N ALA A 63 13.32 19.78 -16.45
CA ALA A 63 11.96 19.87 -15.94
C ALA A 63 11.32 18.46 -15.80
N ARG A 64 11.43 17.63 -16.83
CA ARG A 64 10.89 16.28 -16.86
C ARG A 64 11.54 15.39 -15.78
N THR A 65 12.86 15.52 -15.55
CA THR A 65 13.58 14.82 -14.48
C THR A 65 13.13 15.28 -13.11
N LEU A 66 12.99 16.60 -12.90
CA LEU A 66 12.52 17.14 -11.61
C LEU A 66 11.09 16.67 -11.33
N ALA A 67 10.19 16.78 -12.30
CA ALA A 67 8.81 16.34 -12.14
C ALA A 67 8.74 14.82 -11.84
N ARG A 68 9.52 13.98 -12.54
CA ARG A 68 9.65 12.55 -12.24
C ARG A 68 10.06 12.30 -10.79
N ARG A 69 11.10 13.01 -10.31
CA ARG A 69 11.56 12.88 -8.91
C ARG A 69 10.49 13.27 -7.89
N LEU A 70 9.67 14.28 -8.20
CA LEU A 70 8.59 14.71 -7.30
C LEU A 70 7.45 13.67 -7.25
N LEU A 71 7.09 13.09 -8.40
CA LEU A 71 6.11 11.99 -8.50
C LEU A 71 6.59 10.75 -7.75
N ASP A 72 7.84 10.33 -7.98
CA ASP A 72 8.43 9.13 -7.34
C ASP A 72 8.61 9.33 -5.82
N ALA A 73 8.81 10.57 -5.37
CA ALA A 73 8.88 10.92 -3.95
C ALA A 73 7.50 11.04 -3.27
N GLY A 74 6.40 11.00 -4.03
CA GLY A 74 5.06 11.26 -3.52
C GLY A 74 4.87 12.71 -3.03
N ILE A 75 5.67 13.65 -3.54
CA ILE A 75 5.56 15.09 -3.28
C ILE A 75 4.55 15.74 -4.25
N ALA A 76 4.41 15.15 -5.41
CA ALA A 76 3.43 15.54 -6.42
C ALA A 76 2.62 14.33 -6.90
N HIS A 77 1.47 14.60 -7.47
CA HIS A 77 0.59 13.63 -8.12
C HIS A 77 0.31 14.05 -9.54
N PRO A 78 0.04 13.12 -10.48
CA PRO A 78 -0.34 13.46 -11.84
C PRO A 78 -1.72 14.14 -11.88
N MET A 79 -1.89 15.08 -12.79
CA MET A 79 -3.20 15.60 -13.18
C MET A 79 -3.57 14.94 -14.51
N LEU A 80 -4.55 14.05 -14.48
CA LEU A 80 -4.89 13.18 -15.60
C LEU A 80 -6.17 13.66 -16.27
N ASP A 81 -6.02 14.38 -17.38
CA ASP A 81 -7.13 14.86 -18.22
C ASP A 81 -7.69 13.80 -19.19
N GLY A 82 -6.99 12.66 -19.28
CA GLY A 82 -7.39 11.55 -20.15
C GLY A 82 -6.91 11.64 -21.60
N ALA A 83 -6.23 12.72 -21.98
CA ALA A 83 -5.66 12.81 -23.32
C ALA A 83 -4.60 11.72 -23.55
N GLY A 84 -4.76 10.96 -24.63
CA GLY A 84 -3.86 9.84 -24.97
C GLY A 84 -3.93 8.62 -24.00
N ALA A 85 -4.93 8.57 -23.14
CA ALA A 85 -5.13 7.41 -22.28
C ALA A 85 -5.70 6.23 -23.08
N PRO A 86 -5.30 4.95 -22.73
CA PRO A 86 -5.92 3.77 -23.29
C PRO A 86 -7.43 3.72 -23.02
N GLY A 87 -8.14 3.02 -23.89
CA GLY A 87 -9.57 2.75 -23.75
C GLY A 87 -9.89 1.34 -23.25
N PRO A 88 -11.16 1.03 -23.00
CA PRO A 88 -11.59 -0.33 -22.61
C PRO A 88 -11.20 -1.40 -23.62
N ALA A 89 -11.13 -1.07 -24.92
CA ALA A 89 -10.72 -2.01 -25.99
C ALA A 89 -9.24 -2.44 -25.88
N ASP A 90 -8.41 -1.68 -25.17
CA ASP A 90 -7.00 -1.98 -24.94
C ASP A 90 -6.78 -2.89 -23.71
N VAL A 91 -7.85 -3.34 -23.06
CA VAL A 91 -7.81 -4.11 -21.80
C VAL A 91 -8.50 -5.45 -21.97
N THR A 92 -7.91 -6.51 -21.40
CA THR A 92 -8.60 -7.78 -21.14
C THR A 92 -8.75 -7.96 -19.63
N VAL A 93 -9.95 -8.31 -19.16
CA VAL A 93 -10.17 -8.61 -17.74
C VAL A 93 -9.92 -10.10 -17.52
N VAL A 94 -9.17 -10.44 -16.46
CA VAL A 94 -8.93 -11.82 -16.00
C VAL A 94 -9.54 -11.98 -14.62
N VAL A 95 -10.48 -12.93 -14.49
CA VAL A 95 -11.17 -13.26 -13.24
C VAL A 95 -10.69 -14.63 -12.76
N PRO A 96 -9.80 -14.72 -11.76
CA PRO A 96 -9.48 -15.98 -11.13
C PRO A 96 -10.69 -16.47 -10.33
N ALA A 97 -11.14 -17.68 -10.58
CA ALA A 97 -12.31 -18.24 -9.95
C ALA A 97 -12.02 -19.60 -9.33
N ARG A 98 -12.60 -19.85 -8.17
CA ARG A 98 -12.65 -21.18 -7.56
C ARG A 98 -13.87 -21.29 -6.69
N ASP A 99 -14.78 -22.19 -7.08
CA ASP A 99 -16.04 -22.38 -6.39
C ASP A 99 -16.88 -21.06 -6.31
N ARG A 100 -17.77 -20.90 -5.36
CA ARG A 100 -18.55 -19.67 -5.08
C ARG A 100 -19.31 -19.11 -6.29
N LEU A 101 -20.01 -19.96 -6.99
CA LEU A 101 -20.77 -19.59 -8.21
C LEU A 101 -21.63 -18.32 -8.09
N PRO A 102 -22.38 -18.06 -6.99
CA PRO A 102 -23.17 -16.82 -6.88
C PRO A 102 -22.33 -15.55 -6.93
N MET A 103 -21.11 -15.58 -6.33
CA MET A 103 -20.20 -14.42 -6.36
C MET A 103 -19.61 -14.23 -7.76
N LEU A 104 -19.18 -15.32 -8.39
CA LEU A 104 -18.70 -15.30 -9.77
C LEU A 104 -19.74 -14.72 -10.71
N ALA A 105 -21.00 -15.16 -10.62
CA ALA A 105 -22.08 -14.64 -11.45
C ALA A 105 -22.29 -13.13 -11.26
N ALA A 106 -22.28 -12.63 -10.02
CA ALA A 106 -22.41 -11.21 -9.73
C ALA A 106 -21.19 -10.41 -10.26
N CYS A 107 -19.99 -10.94 -10.13
CA CYS A 107 -18.77 -10.35 -10.69
C CYS A 107 -18.89 -10.23 -12.21
N LEU A 108 -19.21 -11.32 -12.91
CA LEU A 108 -19.34 -11.33 -14.36
C LEU A 108 -20.44 -10.38 -14.85
N ALA A 109 -21.58 -10.36 -14.19
CA ALA A 109 -22.67 -9.42 -14.52
C ALA A 109 -22.22 -7.94 -14.43
N SER A 110 -21.28 -7.61 -13.54
CA SER A 110 -20.75 -6.26 -13.42
C SER A 110 -19.66 -5.92 -14.46
N LEU A 111 -19.02 -6.94 -15.03
CA LEU A 111 -17.91 -6.80 -15.99
C LEU A 111 -18.33 -6.89 -17.44
N THR A 112 -19.54 -7.38 -17.72
CA THR A 112 -20.01 -7.62 -19.08
C THR A 112 -21.08 -6.61 -19.50
N GLY A 113 -21.15 -6.34 -20.80
CA GLY A 113 -22.10 -5.40 -21.41
C GLY A 113 -21.49 -4.62 -22.57
N PRO A 114 -22.27 -3.78 -23.26
CA PRO A 114 -21.78 -2.98 -24.38
C PRO A 114 -20.61 -2.07 -23.98
N GLY A 115 -19.55 -2.10 -24.76
CA GLY A 115 -18.35 -1.27 -24.54
C GLY A 115 -17.45 -1.70 -23.39
N GLN A 116 -17.73 -2.83 -22.73
CA GLN A 116 -16.87 -3.40 -21.70
C GLN A 116 -15.70 -4.20 -22.33
N PRO A 117 -14.56 -4.33 -21.63
CA PRO A 117 -13.43 -5.15 -22.06
C PRO A 117 -13.84 -6.63 -22.20
N PRO A 118 -13.15 -7.41 -23.07
CA PRO A 118 -13.28 -8.86 -23.06
C PRO A 118 -12.85 -9.46 -21.73
N VAL A 119 -13.57 -10.49 -21.27
CA VAL A 119 -13.35 -11.14 -19.98
C VAL A 119 -12.90 -12.60 -20.17
N ILE A 120 -11.90 -13.02 -19.39
CA ILE A 120 -11.43 -14.40 -19.29
C ILE A 120 -11.63 -14.86 -17.85
N VAL A 121 -12.42 -15.92 -17.64
CA VAL A 121 -12.50 -16.62 -16.35
C VAL A 121 -11.39 -17.67 -16.31
N ALA A 122 -10.55 -17.63 -15.26
CA ALA A 122 -9.54 -18.64 -15.00
C ALA A 122 -9.98 -19.52 -13.83
N ASP A 123 -10.58 -20.67 -14.12
CA ASP A 123 -11.05 -21.64 -13.12
C ASP A 123 -9.90 -22.43 -12.56
N ASP A 124 -9.62 -22.30 -11.28
CA ASP A 124 -8.50 -22.94 -10.57
C ASP A 124 -8.92 -24.28 -9.93
N GLY A 125 -9.48 -25.16 -10.72
CA GLY A 125 -9.88 -26.50 -10.29
C GLY A 125 -11.08 -26.46 -9.32
N SER A 126 -12.15 -25.74 -9.69
CA SER A 126 -13.41 -25.76 -8.91
C SER A 126 -14.00 -27.17 -8.80
N ALA A 127 -14.66 -27.42 -7.68
CA ALA A 127 -15.36 -28.69 -7.43
C ALA A 127 -16.57 -28.88 -8.35
N ASP A 128 -17.22 -27.79 -8.77
CA ASP A 128 -18.30 -27.78 -9.76
C ASP A 128 -17.85 -27.08 -11.06
N PRO A 129 -17.13 -27.80 -11.94
CA PRO A 129 -16.67 -27.23 -13.20
C PRO A 129 -17.79 -26.93 -14.18
N ALA A 130 -18.88 -27.68 -14.14
CA ALA A 130 -20.03 -27.49 -15.02
C ALA A 130 -20.76 -26.19 -14.65
N GLY A 131 -20.90 -25.89 -13.37
CA GLY A 131 -21.47 -24.64 -12.88
C GLY A 131 -20.62 -23.43 -13.27
N VAL A 132 -19.30 -23.53 -13.19
CA VAL A 132 -18.39 -22.44 -13.64
C VAL A 132 -18.50 -22.24 -15.15
N ALA A 133 -18.54 -23.33 -15.93
CA ALA A 133 -18.69 -23.27 -17.39
C ALA A 133 -20.04 -22.66 -17.80
N ALA A 134 -21.12 -23.04 -17.10
CA ALA A 134 -22.45 -22.47 -17.33
C ALA A 134 -22.48 -20.97 -17.02
N ALA A 135 -21.88 -20.51 -15.91
CA ALA A 135 -21.80 -19.10 -15.56
C ALA A 135 -20.99 -18.30 -16.59
N ALA A 136 -19.87 -18.83 -17.07
CA ALA A 136 -19.06 -18.22 -18.12
C ALA A 136 -19.82 -18.12 -19.45
N ALA A 137 -20.48 -19.20 -19.87
CA ALA A 137 -21.29 -19.25 -21.08
C ALA A 137 -22.47 -18.27 -21.05
N ALA A 138 -23.20 -18.22 -19.93
CA ALA A 138 -24.33 -17.29 -19.72
C ALA A 138 -23.89 -15.81 -19.82
N SER A 139 -22.64 -15.51 -19.46
CA SER A 139 -22.07 -14.17 -19.55
C SER A 139 -21.33 -13.90 -20.87
N GLY A 140 -21.25 -14.88 -21.79
CA GLY A 140 -20.55 -14.76 -23.07
C GLY A 140 -19.03 -14.57 -22.94
N VAL A 141 -18.41 -15.06 -21.85
CA VAL A 141 -17.00 -14.85 -21.56
C VAL A 141 -16.16 -16.11 -21.80
N ARG A 142 -14.88 -15.91 -22.10
CA ARG A 142 -13.95 -17.02 -22.31
C ARG A 142 -13.60 -17.69 -20.99
N LEU A 143 -13.55 -19.03 -20.99
CA LEU A 143 -13.14 -19.83 -19.85
C LEU A 143 -11.81 -20.55 -20.15
N VAL A 144 -10.86 -20.46 -19.21
CA VAL A 144 -9.69 -21.35 -19.15
C VAL A 144 -9.75 -22.12 -17.83
N ARG A 145 -9.61 -23.44 -17.89
CA ARG A 145 -9.67 -24.31 -16.74
C ARG A 145 -8.31 -24.93 -16.44
N ARG A 146 -7.93 -24.87 -15.18
CA ARG A 146 -6.82 -25.64 -14.59
C ARG A 146 -7.37 -26.96 -14.06
N ALA A 147 -6.65 -28.05 -14.29
CA ALA A 147 -7.07 -29.36 -13.78
C ALA A 147 -6.94 -29.47 -12.25
N LEU A 148 -5.95 -28.78 -11.68
CA LEU A 148 -5.65 -28.79 -10.25
C LEU A 148 -5.58 -27.35 -9.72
N ASN A 149 -5.99 -27.18 -8.44
CA ASN A 149 -5.83 -25.92 -7.76
C ASN A 149 -4.35 -25.60 -7.55
N GLY A 150 -3.92 -24.47 -8.10
CA GLY A 150 -2.58 -23.89 -7.92
C GLY A 150 -2.58 -22.57 -7.17
N GLY A 151 -3.74 -22.11 -6.73
CA GLY A 151 -3.92 -20.83 -6.04
C GLY A 151 -4.17 -19.64 -6.97
N PRO A 152 -4.51 -18.47 -6.39
CA PRO A 152 -4.93 -17.31 -7.17
C PRO A 152 -3.84 -16.77 -8.10
N GLY A 153 -2.55 -16.89 -7.74
CA GLY A 153 -1.44 -16.51 -8.59
C GLY A 153 -1.39 -17.33 -9.88
N ALA A 154 -1.49 -18.65 -9.74
CA ALA A 154 -1.48 -19.58 -10.87
C ALA A 154 -2.70 -19.40 -11.81
N ALA A 155 -3.88 -19.14 -11.22
CA ALA A 155 -5.08 -18.82 -11.99
C ALA A 155 -4.91 -17.53 -12.81
N ARG A 156 -4.38 -16.46 -12.19
CA ARG A 156 -4.10 -15.20 -12.90
C ARG A 156 -3.08 -15.38 -14.02
N ASN A 157 -2.01 -16.17 -13.80
CA ASN A 157 -1.01 -16.48 -14.81
C ASN A 157 -1.64 -17.25 -16.00
N SER A 158 -2.50 -18.24 -15.71
CA SER A 158 -3.20 -19.01 -16.77
C SER A 158 -4.14 -18.12 -17.59
N GLY A 159 -4.85 -17.20 -16.95
CA GLY A 159 -5.68 -16.20 -17.64
C GLY A 159 -4.83 -15.23 -18.47
N PHE A 160 -3.71 -14.74 -17.93
CA PHE A 160 -2.83 -13.81 -18.61
C PHE A 160 -2.21 -14.42 -19.89
N ALA A 161 -1.93 -15.70 -19.91
CA ALA A 161 -1.41 -16.40 -21.08
C ALA A 161 -2.32 -16.29 -22.33
N LEU A 162 -3.58 -15.93 -22.15
CA LEU A 162 -4.56 -15.73 -23.21
C LEU A 162 -4.82 -14.25 -23.54
N VAL A 163 -4.14 -13.32 -22.87
CA VAL A 163 -4.27 -11.87 -23.06
C VAL A 163 -3.45 -11.44 -24.27
N SER A 164 -4.09 -10.74 -25.19
CA SER A 164 -3.43 -10.16 -26.38
C SER A 164 -3.44 -8.62 -26.37
N THR A 165 -4.15 -8.01 -25.42
CA THR A 165 -4.28 -6.57 -25.30
C THR A 165 -3.07 -5.95 -24.58
N PRO A 166 -2.77 -4.64 -24.78
CA PRO A 166 -1.67 -3.94 -24.12
C PRO A 166 -1.78 -3.91 -22.59
N PHE A 167 -2.99 -4.07 -22.05
CA PHE A 167 -3.26 -4.05 -20.61
C PHE A 167 -4.12 -5.24 -20.20
N VAL A 168 -3.91 -5.68 -18.96
CA VAL A 168 -4.75 -6.68 -18.29
C VAL A 168 -5.31 -6.09 -17.01
N ALA A 169 -6.56 -6.34 -16.72
CA ALA A 169 -7.19 -6.04 -15.45
C ALA A 169 -7.48 -7.34 -14.71
N PHE A 170 -6.84 -7.60 -13.59
CA PHE A 170 -7.21 -8.69 -12.69
C PHE A 170 -8.33 -8.21 -11.79
N VAL A 171 -9.39 -9.01 -11.64
CA VAL A 171 -10.54 -8.74 -10.76
C VAL A 171 -10.92 -10.04 -10.08
N ASP A 172 -10.90 -10.09 -8.76
CA ASP A 172 -11.26 -11.31 -8.01
C ASP A 172 -12.75 -11.62 -8.15
N SER A 173 -13.11 -12.91 -8.17
CA SER A 173 -14.48 -13.38 -8.39
C SER A 173 -15.49 -13.01 -7.30
N ASP A 174 -15.04 -12.45 -6.17
CA ASP A 174 -15.87 -11.91 -5.08
C ASP A 174 -15.91 -10.36 -5.10
N CYS A 175 -15.54 -9.76 -6.24
CA CYS A 175 -15.61 -8.33 -6.48
C CYS A 175 -16.72 -7.96 -7.46
N VAL A 176 -17.28 -6.76 -7.28
CA VAL A 176 -18.26 -6.15 -8.18
C VAL A 176 -17.76 -4.77 -8.57
N VAL A 177 -17.65 -4.50 -9.87
CA VAL A 177 -17.18 -3.22 -10.37
C VAL A 177 -18.35 -2.26 -10.61
N ARG A 178 -18.08 -0.96 -10.47
CA ARG A 178 -19.04 0.09 -10.80
C ARG A 178 -18.88 0.54 -12.25
N PRO A 179 -19.95 1.03 -12.90
CA PRO A 179 -19.84 1.62 -14.23
C PRO A 179 -18.74 2.68 -14.28
N GLY A 180 -17.88 2.62 -15.31
CA GLY A 180 -16.79 3.58 -15.50
C GLY A 180 -15.56 3.39 -14.60
N TRP A 181 -15.49 2.32 -13.80
CA TRP A 181 -14.39 2.05 -12.85
C TRP A 181 -12.98 2.05 -13.49
N LEU A 182 -12.92 1.63 -14.75
CA LEU A 182 -11.65 1.42 -15.45
C LEU A 182 -11.04 2.74 -15.94
N ALA A 183 -11.85 3.71 -16.35
CA ALA A 183 -11.38 4.94 -16.97
C ALA A 183 -10.41 5.77 -16.09
N PRO A 184 -10.64 5.99 -14.77
CA PRO A 184 -9.67 6.69 -13.93
C PRO A 184 -8.32 5.96 -13.84
N LEU A 185 -8.32 4.61 -13.87
CA LEU A 185 -7.12 3.81 -13.79
C LEU A 185 -6.29 3.90 -15.07
N LEU A 186 -6.95 3.82 -16.23
CA LEU A 186 -6.30 3.85 -17.54
C LEU A 186 -5.58 5.17 -17.82
N ARG A 187 -6.08 6.29 -17.30
CA ARG A 187 -5.42 7.60 -17.43
C ARG A 187 -4.00 7.60 -16.91
N HIS A 188 -3.67 6.84 -15.89
CA HIS A 188 -2.30 6.75 -15.36
C HIS A 188 -1.29 6.19 -16.35
N PHE A 189 -1.73 5.37 -17.31
CA PHE A 189 -0.86 4.76 -18.31
C PHE A 189 -0.45 5.70 -19.45
N ALA A 190 -0.94 6.95 -19.45
CA ALA A 190 -0.36 8.05 -20.22
C ALA A 190 1.10 8.30 -19.81
N ASP A 191 1.50 7.96 -18.59
CA ASP A 191 2.90 7.83 -18.18
C ASP A 191 3.43 6.44 -18.56
N PRO A 192 4.37 6.33 -19.52
CA PRO A 192 4.88 5.03 -19.99
C PRO A 192 5.62 4.25 -18.91
N ALA A 193 6.10 4.90 -17.84
CA ALA A 193 6.76 4.24 -16.72
C ALA A 193 5.78 3.60 -15.71
N VAL A 194 4.47 3.83 -15.85
CA VAL A 194 3.47 3.19 -14.99
C VAL A 194 3.24 1.76 -15.47
N GLY A 195 3.55 0.81 -14.61
CA GLY A 195 3.37 -0.62 -14.84
C GLY A 195 2.07 -1.18 -14.28
N ALA A 196 1.56 -0.62 -13.18
CA ALA A 196 0.32 -1.09 -12.57
C ALA A 196 -0.43 0.03 -11.82
N VAL A 197 -1.77 -0.08 -11.80
CA VAL A 197 -2.67 0.84 -11.08
C VAL A 197 -3.79 0.04 -10.44
N ALA A 198 -4.08 0.30 -9.15
CA ALA A 198 -5.22 -0.31 -8.46
C ALA A 198 -6.26 0.74 -8.03
N PRO A 199 -7.55 0.40 -8.09
CA PRO A 199 -8.63 1.18 -7.50
C PRO A 199 -8.68 1.02 -5.99
N ARG A 200 -9.51 1.80 -5.33
CA ARG A 200 -9.90 1.58 -3.95
C ARG A 200 -10.82 0.36 -3.84
N ILE A 201 -10.52 -0.52 -2.91
CA ILE A 201 -11.38 -1.65 -2.59
C ILE A 201 -12.29 -1.25 -1.42
N VAL A 202 -13.58 -1.17 -1.70
CA VAL A 202 -14.58 -0.77 -0.71
C VAL A 202 -15.49 -1.97 -0.36
N PRO A 203 -16.15 -1.95 0.79
CA PRO A 203 -17.09 -3.02 1.13
C PRO A 203 -18.28 -3.03 0.15
N HIS A 204 -18.66 -4.21 -0.32
CA HIS A 204 -19.99 -4.45 -0.83
C HIS A 204 -21.01 -4.28 0.31
N ALA A 205 -22.27 -4.03 0.02
CA ALA A 205 -23.32 -3.72 1.00
C ALA A 205 -23.11 -4.40 2.36
N PRO A 206 -22.95 -3.65 3.47
CA PRO A 206 -22.62 -4.23 4.77
C PRO A 206 -23.80 -5.06 5.29
N ALA A 207 -23.52 -6.30 5.70
CA ALA A 207 -24.47 -7.08 6.47
C ALA A 207 -24.70 -6.43 7.85
N PRO A 208 -25.84 -6.70 8.51
CA PRO A 208 -26.21 -6.04 9.78
C PRO A 208 -25.32 -6.44 10.97
N SER A 209 -24.42 -7.44 10.82
CA SER A 209 -23.54 -7.91 11.90
C SER A 209 -22.50 -6.85 12.31
N TRP A 210 -22.11 -6.86 13.58
CA TRP A 210 -21.07 -5.96 14.07
C TRP A 210 -19.73 -6.14 13.34
N LEU A 211 -19.41 -7.39 12.96
CA LEU A 211 -18.19 -7.74 12.26
C LEU A 211 -18.18 -7.16 10.84
N SER A 212 -19.31 -7.24 10.13
CA SER A 212 -19.46 -6.62 8.82
C SER A 212 -19.33 -5.11 8.88
N ARG A 213 -19.89 -4.45 9.91
CA ARG A 213 -19.72 -3.00 10.14
C ARG A 213 -18.27 -2.65 10.45
N TYR A 214 -17.56 -3.49 11.21
CA TYR A 214 -16.14 -3.32 11.47
C TYR A 214 -15.32 -3.43 10.18
N GLU A 215 -15.53 -4.49 9.39
CA GLU A 215 -14.82 -4.69 8.10
C GLU A 215 -15.14 -3.56 7.10
N SER A 216 -16.36 -3.04 7.10
CA SER A 216 -16.72 -1.89 6.25
C SER A 216 -15.93 -0.62 6.62
N ALA A 217 -15.56 -0.46 7.88
CA ALA A 217 -14.81 0.71 8.34
C ALA A 217 -13.29 0.50 8.34
N SER A 218 -12.82 -0.75 8.43
CA SER A 218 -11.39 -1.07 8.64
C SER A 218 -10.96 -2.33 7.89
N SER A 219 -11.32 -2.41 6.61
CA SER A 219 -10.88 -3.50 5.73
C SER A 219 -9.38 -3.45 5.50
N ALA A 220 -8.74 -4.63 5.51
CA ALA A 220 -7.33 -4.76 5.15
C ALA A 220 -7.06 -4.48 3.65
N LEU A 221 -8.09 -4.48 2.82
CA LEU A 221 -8.00 -4.22 1.39
C LEU A 221 -8.18 -2.74 1.03
N ASP A 222 -8.73 -1.92 1.94
CA ASP A 222 -8.93 -0.49 1.70
C ASP A 222 -7.66 0.30 2.05
N MET A 223 -6.99 0.82 1.05
CA MET A 223 -5.79 1.66 1.21
C MET A 223 -6.13 3.13 1.53
N GLY A 224 -7.42 3.45 1.73
CA GLY A 224 -7.91 4.76 2.12
C GLY A 224 -8.18 5.72 0.95
N PRO A 225 -8.61 6.96 1.25
CA PRO A 225 -9.12 7.90 0.25
C PRO A 225 -8.03 8.72 -0.47
N ARG A 226 -6.74 8.47 -0.24
CA ARG A 226 -5.67 9.29 -0.81
C ARG A 226 -4.88 8.52 -1.86
N GLU A 227 -4.79 9.07 -3.06
CA GLU A 227 -3.95 8.54 -4.12
C GLU A 227 -2.46 8.50 -3.72
N GLY A 228 -1.67 7.66 -4.37
CA GLY A 228 -0.25 7.63 -4.10
C GLY A 228 0.56 6.68 -4.96
N ALA A 229 1.87 6.91 -4.93
CA ALA A 229 2.83 5.91 -5.36
C ALA A 229 2.90 4.77 -4.34
N VAL A 230 3.06 3.56 -4.84
CA VAL A 230 3.13 2.34 -4.03
C VAL A 230 4.58 1.89 -3.94
N ALA A 231 5.08 1.73 -2.72
CA ALA A 231 6.43 1.26 -2.47
C ALA A 231 6.53 0.63 -1.08
N ALA A 232 7.33 -0.41 -0.91
CA ALA A 232 7.61 -1.01 0.39
C ALA A 232 8.06 0.06 1.40
N GLY A 233 7.42 0.12 2.57
CA GLY A 233 7.68 1.14 3.59
C GLY A 233 7.15 2.55 3.28
N GLY A 234 6.45 2.74 2.16
CA GLY A 234 5.73 3.98 1.82
C GLY A 234 4.39 4.09 2.56
N ARG A 235 3.66 5.19 2.29
CA ARG A 235 2.29 5.36 2.82
C ARG A 235 1.36 4.25 2.35
N ILE A 236 1.48 3.86 1.10
CA ILE A 236 0.83 2.68 0.50
C ILE A 236 1.97 1.70 0.24
N SER A 237 2.05 0.67 1.06
CA SER A 237 3.18 -0.26 1.01
C SER A 237 2.95 -1.44 0.07
N TYR A 238 1.71 -1.75 -0.27
CA TYR A 238 1.30 -2.81 -1.20
C TYR A 238 -0.07 -2.49 -1.80
N LEU A 239 -0.48 -3.27 -2.78
CA LEU A 239 -1.83 -3.25 -3.35
C LEU A 239 -2.41 -4.66 -3.32
N PRO A 240 -3.68 -4.83 -2.92
CA PRO A 240 -4.38 -6.10 -3.12
C PRO A 240 -4.71 -6.28 -4.61
N THR A 241 -4.58 -7.50 -5.12
CA THR A 241 -5.03 -7.83 -6.48
C THR A 241 -6.51 -8.15 -6.57
N ALA A 242 -7.30 -7.78 -5.56
CA ALA A 242 -8.76 -7.80 -5.66
C ALA A 242 -9.27 -7.04 -6.89
N ALA A 243 -8.59 -5.93 -7.26
CA ALA A 243 -8.64 -5.31 -8.58
C ALA A 243 -7.30 -4.62 -8.87
N LEU A 244 -6.68 -4.94 -10.02
CA LEU A 244 -5.38 -4.38 -10.43
C LEU A 244 -5.28 -4.34 -11.95
N VAL A 245 -5.01 -3.17 -12.52
CA VAL A 245 -4.70 -3.02 -13.95
C VAL A 245 -3.19 -3.02 -14.12
N VAL A 246 -2.69 -3.83 -15.04
CA VAL A 246 -1.25 -4.02 -15.29
C VAL A 246 -0.97 -3.83 -16.79
N ARG A 247 0.10 -3.10 -17.12
CA ARG A 247 0.65 -3.06 -18.47
C ARG A 247 1.22 -4.43 -18.81
N ALA A 248 0.78 -5.06 -19.90
CA ALA A 248 1.21 -6.40 -20.29
C ALA A 248 2.74 -6.53 -20.36
N ALA A 249 3.44 -5.51 -20.89
CA ALA A 249 4.91 -5.47 -20.94
C ALA A 249 5.59 -5.44 -19.54
N ALA A 250 4.87 -5.07 -18.50
CA ALA A 250 5.36 -5.05 -17.13
C ALA A 250 5.14 -6.38 -16.39
N PHE A 251 4.29 -7.27 -16.91
CA PHE A 251 3.88 -8.49 -16.21
C PHE A 251 5.07 -9.41 -15.85
N GLY A 252 6.10 -9.45 -16.72
CA GLY A 252 7.32 -10.22 -16.49
C GLY A 252 7.04 -11.71 -16.25
N PRO A 253 7.61 -12.33 -15.20
CA PRO A 253 7.40 -13.74 -14.89
C PRO A 253 6.02 -14.04 -14.25
N GLY A 254 5.15 -13.04 -14.12
CA GLY A 254 3.83 -13.21 -13.53
C GLY A 254 3.82 -13.30 -12.00
N PHE A 255 2.74 -13.84 -11.48
CA PHE A 255 2.57 -14.08 -10.04
C PHE A 255 3.39 -15.31 -9.61
N ALA A 256 3.94 -15.28 -8.40
CA ALA A 256 4.61 -16.42 -7.81
C ALA A 256 3.58 -17.52 -7.46
N GLU A 257 3.77 -18.73 -7.99
CA GLU A 257 2.84 -19.85 -7.79
C GLU A 257 3.21 -20.73 -6.57
N ASP A 258 4.41 -20.55 -6.05
CA ASP A 258 4.94 -21.27 -4.87
C ASP A 258 4.54 -20.62 -3.54
N ILE A 259 3.82 -19.49 -3.56
CA ILE A 259 3.29 -18.84 -2.35
C ILE A 259 1.76 -18.81 -2.40
N SER A 260 1.15 -19.28 -1.31
CA SER A 260 -0.31 -19.40 -1.21
C SER A 260 -1.02 -18.11 -0.76
N VAL A 261 -0.26 -17.12 -0.28
CA VAL A 261 -0.76 -15.82 0.20
C VAL A 261 0.35 -14.78 0.18
N GLY A 262 0.01 -13.55 -0.25
CA GLY A 262 0.98 -12.46 -0.46
C GLY A 262 1.62 -12.48 -1.84
N GLU A 263 1.10 -13.27 -2.77
CA GLU A 263 1.50 -13.29 -4.18
C GLU A 263 1.29 -11.93 -4.86
N ASP A 264 0.27 -11.19 -4.41
CA ASP A 264 -0.04 -9.84 -4.82
C ASP A 264 1.00 -8.83 -4.34
N VAL A 265 1.38 -8.91 -3.06
CA VAL A 265 2.43 -8.07 -2.48
C VAL A 265 3.77 -8.33 -3.17
N ASP A 266 4.14 -9.61 -3.33
CA ASP A 266 5.35 -10.04 -4.03
C ASP A 266 5.37 -9.48 -5.47
N PHE A 267 4.28 -9.63 -6.20
CA PHE A 267 4.16 -9.13 -7.58
C PHE A 267 4.36 -7.61 -7.66
N VAL A 268 3.67 -6.84 -6.83
CA VAL A 268 3.77 -5.38 -6.79
C VAL A 268 5.20 -4.93 -6.43
N TRP A 269 5.84 -5.59 -5.47
CA TRP A 269 7.21 -5.23 -5.09
C TRP A 269 8.24 -5.61 -6.16
N ARG A 270 8.04 -6.72 -6.87
CA ARG A 270 8.88 -7.06 -8.03
C ARG A 270 8.73 -6.07 -9.19
N LEU A 271 7.51 -5.59 -9.46
CA LEU A 271 7.29 -4.51 -10.42
C LEU A 271 8.08 -3.26 -10.05
N ALA A 272 7.99 -2.84 -8.77
CA ALA A 272 8.72 -1.67 -8.29
C ALA A 272 10.24 -1.88 -8.35
N ALA A 273 10.74 -3.08 -8.02
CA ALA A 273 12.16 -3.43 -8.11
C ALA A 273 12.66 -3.46 -9.56
N ALA A 274 11.82 -3.84 -10.51
CA ALA A 274 12.11 -3.79 -11.95
C ALA A 274 12.04 -2.35 -12.52
N GLY A 275 11.76 -1.35 -11.69
CA GLY A 275 11.74 0.06 -12.07
C GLY A 275 10.37 0.58 -12.54
N TRP A 276 9.35 -0.27 -12.60
CA TRP A 276 8.00 0.17 -12.90
C TRP A 276 7.39 0.99 -11.77
N ARG A 277 6.58 2.01 -12.11
CA ARG A 277 5.80 2.77 -11.14
C ARG A 277 4.47 2.09 -10.93
N VAL A 278 4.13 1.90 -9.66
CA VAL A 278 2.84 1.36 -9.26
C VAL A 278 2.06 2.46 -8.57
N ARG A 279 0.79 2.63 -8.96
CA ARG A 279 -0.07 3.73 -8.48
C ARG A 279 -1.33 3.19 -7.85
N TYR A 280 -1.84 3.95 -6.90
CA TYR A 280 -3.14 3.75 -6.27
C TYR A 280 -4.04 4.93 -6.61
N GLU A 281 -5.24 4.64 -7.14
CA GLU A 281 -6.22 5.62 -7.61
C GLU A 281 -7.57 5.44 -6.91
N PRO A 282 -7.85 6.17 -5.81
CA PRO A 282 -9.09 6.03 -5.05
C PRO A 282 -10.30 6.69 -5.71
N GLY A 283 -10.12 7.46 -6.79
CA GLY A 283 -11.20 7.98 -7.62
C GLY A 283 -11.96 6.90 -8.38
N SER A 284 -11.37 5.69 -8.47
CA SER A 284 -12.03 4.47 -8.90
C SER A 284 -12.24 3.56 -7.69
N ALA A 285 -13.40 2.92 -7.60
CA ALA A 285 -13.72 1.99 -6.52
C ALA A 285 -14.31 0.69 -7.06
N VAL A 286 -13.88 -0.42 -6.44
CA VAL A 286 -14.39 -1.77 -6.68
C VAL A 286 -14.91 -2.33 -5.36
N GLU A 287 -16.10 -2.90 -5.38
CA GLU A 287 -16.76 -3.45 -4.20
C GLU A 287 -16.32 -4.89 -3.98
N HIS A 288 -15.99 -5.24 -2.73
CA HIS A 288 -15.57 -6.59 -2.35
C HIS A 288 -16.50 -7.16 -1.29
N GLN A 289 -16.91 -8.43 -1.45
CA GLN A 289 -17.75 -9.12 -0.49
C GLN A 289 -16.94 -9.59 0.71
N HIS A 290 -17.24 -9.03 1.89
CA HIS A 290 -16.53 -9.37 3.13
C HIS A 290 -17.08 -10.66 3.75
N ARG A 291 -16.24 -11.28 4.58
CA ARG A 291 -16.63 -12.39 5.44
C ARG A 291 -17.35 -11.84 6.67
N ASP A 292 -18.57 -12.25 6.88
CA ASP A 292 -19.46 -11.80 7.97
C ASP A 292 -19.46 -12.71 9.19
N ARG A 293 -18.78 -13.88 9.13
CA ARG A 293 -18.66 -14.86 10.20
C ARG A 293 -17.29 -14.81 10.84
N LEU A 294 -17.24 -14.81 12.18
CA LEU A 294 -16.00 -14.63 12.95
C LEU A 294 -14.91 -15.66 12.63
N ARG A 295 -15.28 -16.95 12.57
CA ARG A 295 -14.30 -18.03 12.35
C ARG A 295 -13.62 -17.96 10.98
N PRO A 296 -14.34 -17.84 9.83
CA PRO A 296 -13.71 -17.64 8.53
C PRO A 296 -12.92 -16.32 8.43
N TRP A 297 -13.39 -15.27 9.10
CA TRP A 297 -12.70 -13.98 9.13
C TRP A 297 -11.36 -14.07 9.91
N PHE A 298 -11.36 -14.69 11.09
CA PHE A 298 -10.16 -14.90 11.91
C PHE A 298 -9.14 -15.75 11.15
N SER A 299 -9.57 -16.90 10.59
CA SER A 299 -8.72 -17.80 9.80
C SER A 299 -8.09 -17.09 8.60
N ARG A 300 -8.83 -16.19 7.91
CA ARG A 300 -8.28 -15.43 6.78
C ARG A 300 -7.19 -14.45 7.23
N ARG A 301 -7.40 -13.73 8.34
CA ARG A 301 -6.39 -12.81 8.89
C ARG A 301 -5.14 -13.55 9.40
N GLN A 302 -5.34 -14.71 10.02
CA GLN A 302 -4.24 -15.61 10.39
C GLN A 302 -3.45 -16.04 9.14
N HIS A 303 -4.14 -16.43 8.09
CA HIS A 303 -3.50 -16.81 6.82
C HIS A 303 -2.68 -15.65 6.24
N TYR A 304 -3.21 -14.43 6.25
CA TYR A 304 -2.42 -13.26 5.85
C TYR A 304 -1.14 -13.08 6.66
N GLY A 305 -1.18 -13.34 7.97
CA GLY A 305 0.00 -13.26 8.82
C GLY A 305 1.13 -14.21 8.39
N THR A 306 0.81 -15.40 7.86
CA THR A 306 1.83 -16.38 7.46
C THR A 306 2.70 -15.90 6.30
N SER A 307 2.21 -14.98 5.46
CA SER A 307 2.98 -14.45 4.32
C SER A 307 4.19 -13.62 4.72
N ALA A 308 4.18 -13.01 5.91
CA ALA A 308 5.20 -12.05 6.31
C ALA A 308 6.63 -12.62 6.27
N ALA A 309 6.81 -13.88 6.71
CA ALA A 309 8.12 -14.53 6.70
C ALA A 309 8.59 -14.88 5.29
N VAL A 310 7.70 -15.32 4.42
CA VAL A 310 7.99 -15.62 3.01
C VAL A 310 8.33 -14.34 2.25
N LEU A 311 7.55 -13.28 2.46
CA LEU A 311 7.79 -11.98 1.84
C LEU A 311 9.11 -11.35 2.32
N GLU A 312 9.48 -11.49 3.60
CA GLU A 312 10.77 -11.00 4.09
C GLU A 312 11.94 -11.76 3.46
N ALA A 313 11.81 -13.07 3.22
CA ALA A 313 12.85 -13.85 2.54
C ALA A 313 13.04 -13.43 1.08
N ARG A 314 11.95 -13.07 0.37
CA ARG A 314 11.97 -12.61 -1.02
C ARG A 314 12.36 -11.14 -1.17
N HIS A 315 11.95 -10.32 -0.22
CA HIS A 315 12.15 -8.87 -0.20
C HIS A 315 12.78 -8.44 1.12
N PRO A 316 14.07 -8.66 1.32
CA PRO A 316 14.74 -8.40 2.59
C PRO A 316 14.53 -6.97 3.09
N ARG A 317 14.15 -6.83 4.35
CA ARG A 317 13.84 -5.56 5.04
C ARG A 317 12.55 -4.86 4.60
N ALA A 318 11.73 -5.46 3.74
CA ALA A 318 10.45 -4.88 3.32
C ALA A 318 9.35 -5.12 4.36
N VAL A 319 9.41 -6.23 5.10
CA VAL A 319 8.40 -6.61 6.10
C VAL A 319 8.96 -6.41 7.50
N ARG A 320 8.68 -5.25 8.09
CA ARG A 320 9.09 -4.93 9.46
C ARG A 320 7.88 -4.47 10.25
N PRO A 321 7.76 -4.89 11.52
CA PRO A 321 6.62 -4.47 12.34
C PRO A 321 6.67 -2.98 12.67
N PHE A 322 7.88 -2.39 12.68
CA PHE A 322 8.07 -1.03 13.12
C PHE A 322 9.40 -0.45 12.59
N TYR A 323 9.32 0.77 12.04
CA TYR A 323 10.49 1.56 11.63
C TYR A 323 10.68 2.71 12.60
N VAL A 324 11.87 2.84 13.18
CA VAL A 324 12.15 3.84 14.21
C VAL A 324 13.54 4.45 14.07
N SER A 325 13.66 5.76 14.35
CA SER A 325 14.99 6.38 14.50
C SER A 325 15.63 5.94 15.81
N ARG A 326 16.98 5.89 15.85
CA ARG A 326 17.69 5.57 17.11
C ARG A 326 17.32 6.55 18.24
N TRP A 327 17.11 7.82 17.92
CA TRP A 327 16.70 8.85 18.86
C TRP A 327 15.29 8.57 19.42
N THR A 328 14.35 8.24 18.54
CA THR A 328 12.98 7.89 18.93
C THR A 328 12.97 6.60 19.77
N ALA A 329 13.76 5.58 19.39
CA ALA A 329 13.87 4.36 20.18
C ALA A 329 14.44 4.63 21.57
N ALA A 330 15.52 5.43 21.68
CA ALA A 330 16.10 5.81 22.97
C ALA A 330 15.12 6.60 23.85
N ALA A 331 14.35 7.53 23.26
CA ALA A 331 13.33 8.30 23.99
C ALA A 331 12.22 7.40 24.54
N TRP A 332 11.70 6.46 23.73
CA TRP A 332 10.68 5.51 24.16
C TRP A 332 11.19 4.49 25.18
N LEU A 333 12.44 4.02 25.04
CA LEU A 333 13.07 3.15 26.04
C LEU A 333 13.24 3.85 27.38
N ALA A 334 13.72 5.11 27.39
CA ALA A 334 13.81 5.90 28.62
C ALA A 334 12.45 6.05 29.30
N ALA A 335 11.41 6.36 28.54
CA ALA A 335 10.05 6.45 29.08
C ALA A 335 9.56 5.10 29.63
N ALA A 336 9.85 3.98 28.95
CA ALA A 336 9.44 2.63 29.37
C ALA A 336 10.10 2.19 30.68
N VAL A 337 11.34 2.61 30.96
CA VAL A 337 12.00 2.34 32.25
C VAL A 337 11.66 3.33 33.36
N GLY A 338 10.63 4.19 33.14
CA GLY A 338 10.13 5.14 34.13
C GLY A 338 10.91 6.46 34.19
N GLN A 339 11.63 6.80 33.12
CA GLN A 339 12.40 8.04 32.98
C GLN A 339 11.87 8.94 31.85
N PRO A 340 10.59 9.42 31.90
CA PRO A 340 10.02 10.21 30.80
C PRO A 340 10.75 11.55 30.59
N ALA A 341 11.30 12.15 31.66
CA ALA A 341 12.11 13.35 31.56
C ALA A 341 13.40 13.12 30.73
N ALA A 342 14.07 11.97 30.91
CA ALA A 342 15.20 11.58 30.10
C ALA A 342 14.79 11.38 28.64
N GLY A 343 13.63 10.75 28.38
CA GLY A 343 13.05 10.61 27.04
C GLY A 343 12.79 11.97 26.37
N ALA A 344 12.24 12.92 27.11
CA ALA A 344 12.04 14.29 26.63
C ALA A 344 13.38 15.00 26.32
N ALA A 345 14.39 14.84 27.19
CA ALA A 345 15.73 15.38 26.96
C ALA A 345 16.39 14.80 25.69
N VAL A 346 16.29 13.49 25.49
CA VAL A 346 16.76 12.83 24.24
C VAL A 346 16.07 13.42 23.00
N THR A 347 14.74 13.59 23.05
CA THR A 347 13.97 14.19 21.95
C THR A 347 14.36 15.64 21.71
N GLY A 348 14.57 16.43 22.77
CA GLY A 348 15.03 17.82 22.70
C GLY A 348 16.42 17.92 22.07
N THR A 349 17.36 17.07 22.50
CA THR A 349 18.72 16.99 21.91
C THR A 349 18.66 16.62 20.43
N ALA A 350 17.88 15.61 20.06
CA ALA A 350 17.70 15.21 18.66
C ALA A 350 17.12 16.36 17.82
N THR A 351 16.15 17.11 18.39
CA THR A 351 15.56 18.29 17.73
C THR A 351 16.58 19.38 17.52
N ALA A 352 17.40 19.70 18.54
CA ALA A 352 18.43 20.74 18.46
C ALA A 352 19.53 20.38 17.43
N LEU A 353 20.00 19.14 17.46
CA LEU A 353 20.99 18.66 16.49
C LEU A 353 20.45 18.70 15.06
N LEU A 354 19.20 18.27 14.85
CA LEU A 354 18.56 18.35 13.56
C LEU A 354 18.37 19.79 13.11
N ALA A 355 17.95 20.70 14.01
CA ALA A 355 17.80 22.12 13.69
C ALA A 355 19.11 22.76 13.25
N ARG A 356 20.23 22.46 13.94
CA ARG A 356 21.58 22.93 13.52
C ARG A 356 21.91 22.45 12.11
N ARG A 357 21.71 21.16 11.83
CA ARG A 357 21.96 20.58 10.51
C ARG A 357 21.07 21.21 9.42
N LEU A 358 19.81 21.39 9.71
CA LEU A 358 18.85 22.00 8.77
C LEU A 358 19.14 23.49 8.54
N THR A 359 19.69 24.22 9.51
CA THR A 359 20.09 25.62 9.33
C THR A 359 21.12 25.77 8.22
N GLY A 360 22.11 24.85 8.15
CA GLY A 360 23.10 24.83 7.06
C GLY A 360 22.47 24.55 5.68
N VAL A 361 21.39 23.78 5.63
CA VAL A 361 20.71 23.44 4.38
C VAL A 361 19.72 24.55 3.95
N THR A 362 18.96 25.10 4.91
CA THR A 362 17.88 26.04 4.63
C THR A 362 18.35 27.52 4.58
N GLY A 363 19.49 27.83 5.19
CA GLY A 363 19.92 29.21 5.37
C GLY A 363 19.01 30.04 6.30
N ASN A 364 17.97 29.42 6.91
CA ASN A 364 16.98 30.09 7.73
C ASN A 364 16.78 29.34 9.07
N ARG A 365 17.26 29.94 10.15
CA ARG A 365 17.21 29.35 11.50
C ARG A 365 15.78 29.07 11.97
N GLN A 366 14.85 29.98 11.74
CA GLN A 366 13.46 29.81 12.18
C GLN A 366 12.78 28.64 11.45
N LEU A 367 12.95 28.55 10.12
CA LEU A 367 12.43 27.44 9.32
C LEU A 367 13.06 26.13 9.76
N ALA A 368 14.37 26.10 9.99
CA ALA A 368 15.09 24.93 10.44
C ALA A 368 14.57 24.39 11.78
N TRP A 369 14.33 25.26 12.76
CA TRP A 369 13.76 24.86 14.05
C TRP A 369 12.31 24.33 13.91
N ARG A 370 11.45 24.99 13.13
CA ARG A 370 10.09 24.51 12.86
C ARG A 370 10.10 23.10 12.22
N LEU A 371 10.95 22.89 11.23
CA LEU A 371 11.09 21.58 10.57
C LEU A 371 11.65 20.52 11.52
N ALA A 372 12.70 20.85 12.28
CA ALA A 372 13.31 19.94 13.24
C ALA A 372 12.32 19.50 14.32
N PHE A 373 11.56 20.44 14.89
CA PHE A 373 10.54 20.13 15.88
C PHE A 373 9.45 19.21 15.31
N ARG A 374 8.96 19.53 14.11
CA ARG A 374 7.95 18.70 13.44
C ARG A 374 8.45 17.28 13.14
N LEU A 375 9.71 17.16 12.69
CA LEU A 375 10.29 15.87 12.29
C LEU A 375 10.76 15.04 13.48
N ALA A 376 11.43 15.64 14.45
CA ALA A 376 11.98 14.91 15.60
C ALA A 376 10.93 14.74 16.71
N ALA A 377 10.39 15.82 17.27
CA ALA A 377 9.42 15.74 18.37
C ALA A 377 8.08 15.18 17.87
N GLY A 378 7.53 15.73 16.77
CA GLY A 378 6.30 15.21 16.16
C GLY A 378 6.44 13.77 15.69
N GLY A 379 7.59 13.42 15.11
CA GLY A 379 7.91 12.05 14.67
C GLY A 379 8.01 11.07 15.85
N THR A 380 8.57 11.49 17.00
CA THR A 380 8.63 10.66 18.22
C THR A 380 7.24 10.38 18.77
N LEU A 381 6.36 11.39 18.81
CA LEU A 381 4.97 11.19 19.22
C LEU A 381 4.17 10.33 18.23
N ALA A 382 4.31 10.60 16.94
CA ALA A 382 3.64 9.83 15.90
C ALA A 382 4.06 8.34 15.88
N ALA A 383 5.27 8.01 16.37
CA ALA A 383 5.76 6.65 16.49
C ALA A 383 4.95 5.80 17.48
N ALA A 384 4.14 6.40 18.36
CA ALA A 384 3.27 5.68 19.30
C ALA A 384 2.24 4.79 18.56
N ARG A 385 1.64 5.26 17.45
CA ARG A 385 0.67 4.47 16.66
C ARG A 385 1.30 3.20 16.07
N PRO A 386 2.38 3.26 15.27
CA PRO A 386 3.00 2.04 14.74
C PRO A 386 3.65 1.18 15.84
N LEU A 387 4.10 1.74 16.96
CA LEU A 387 4.59 0.98 18.10
C LEU A 387 3.46 0.18 18.75
N GLY A 388 2.30 0.79 19.01
CA GLY A 388 1.12 0.11 19.51
C GLY A 388 0.67 -1.03 18.58
N ALA A 389 0.66 -0.79 17.28
CA ALA A 389 0.36 -1.82 16.28
C ALA A 389 1.41 -2.95 16.25
N ALA A 390 2.70 -2.66 16.45
CA ALA A 390 3.73 -3.68 16.56
C ALA A 390 3.56 -4.53 17.83
N ILE A 391 3.17 -3.93 18.95
CA ILE A 391 2.87 -4.65 20.19
C ILE A 391 1.69 -5.59 19.98
N SER A 392 0.57 -5.13 19.42
CA SER A 392 -0.62 -5.96 19.23
C SER A 392 -0.45 -7.01 18.12
N ARG A 393 0.29 -6.73 17.05
CA ARG A 393 0.43 -7.62 15.88
C ARG A 393 1.62 -8.56 15.94
N ALA A 394 2.73 -8.17 16.59
CA ALA A 394 3.95 -8.96 16.57
C ALA A 394 4.41 -9.37 17.98
N TRP A 395 4.29 -8.48 18.96
CA TRP A 395 4.99 -8.62 20.24
C TRP A 395 4.09 -8.92 21.44
N TRP A 396 2.77 -9.06 21.25
CA TRP A 396 1.88 -9.37 22.38
C TRP A 396 2.26 -10.67 23.14
N PRO A 397 2.85 -11.73 22.52
CA PRO A 397 3.29 -12.89 23.26
C PRO A 397 4.40 -12.59 24.28
N ALA A 398 5.17 -11.52 24.07
CA ALA A 398 6.16 -11.04 25.04
C ALA A 398 5.59 -9.90 25.91
N ALA A 399 4.73 -9.05 25.37
CA ALA A 399 4.19 -7.87 26.07
C ALA A 399 3.28 -8.26 27.24
N ILE A 400 2.47 -9.32 27.10
CA ILE A 400 1.58 -9.81 28.17
C ILE A 400 2.37 -10.35 29.35
N PRO A 401 3.30 -11.32 29.21
CA PRO A 401 4.14 -11.74 30.33
C PRO A 401 4.92 -10.60 30.98
N LEU A 402 5.43 -9.65 30.18
CA LEU A 402 6.12 -8.48 30.70
C LEU A 402 5.18 -7.60 31.55
N ALA A 403 3.94 -7.37 31.10
CA ALA A 403 2.95 -6.62 31.87
C ALA A 403 2.53 -7.30 33.18
N ILE A 404 2.56 -8.65 33.19
CA ILE A 404 2.30 -9.43 34.40
C ILE A 404 3.47 -9.29 35.39
N ALA A 405 4.71 -9.48 34.91
CA ALA A 405 5.93 -9.43 35.71
C ALA A 405 6.27 -8.02 36.20
N VAL A 406 5.91 -6.97 35.46
CA VAL A 406 6.26 -5.57 35.75
C VAL A 406 5.01 -4.71 35.79
N PRO A 407 4.29 -4.63 36.95
CA PRO A 407 2.99 -3.95 37.06
C PRO A 407 2.97 -2.49 36.58
N ARG A 408 4.08 -1.77 36.74
CA ARG A 408 4.23 -0.37 36.28
C ARG A 408 4.09 -0.20 34.75
N LEU A 409 4.30 -1.26 33.96
CA LEU A 409 4.16 -1.22 32.51
C LEU A 409 2.73 -1.48 32.01
N ARG A 410 1.82 -1.91 32.87
CA ARG A 410 0.43 -2.25 32.48
C ARG A 410 -0.30 -1.08 31.83
N LEU A 411 -0.31 0.08 32.49
CA LEU A 411 -0.98 1.27 31.96
C LEU A 411 -0.33 1.82 30.69
N PRO A 412 1.00 2.00 30.61
CA PRO A 412 1.66 2.42 29.37
C PRO A 412 1.42 1.48 28.20
N LEU A 413 1.51 0.17 28.39
CA LEU A 413 1.25 -0.82 27.35
C LEU A 413 -0.21 -0.82 26.91
N ALA A 414 -1.15 -0.76 27.87
CA ALA A 414 -2.58 -0.63 27.56
C ALA A 414 -2.87 0.66 26.77
N ALA A 415 -2.30 1.79 27.18
CA ALA A 415 -2.46 3.04 26.46
C ALA A 415 -1.90 2.95 25.02
N LEU A 416 -0.71 2.38 24.83
CA LEU A 416 -0.10 2.20 23.50
C LEU A 416 -0.95 1.32 22.59
N VAL A 417 -1.58 0.28 23.14
CA VAL A 417 -2.39 -0.67 22.36
C VAL A 417 -3.81 -0.15 22.10
N LEU A 418 -4.42 0.52 23.08
CA LEU A 418 -5.82 0.94 22.96
C LEU A 418 -6.00 2.33 22.34
N THR A 419 -5.06 3.25 22.53
CA THR A 419 -5.20 4.62 21.99
C THR A 419 -5.28 4.65 20.46
N PRO A 420 -4.43 3.93 19.67
CA PRO A 420 -4.53 3.95 18.22
C PRO A 420 -5.91 3.52 17.68
N PRO A 421 -6.49 2.38 18.06
CA PRO A 421 -7.81 2.01 17.55
C PRO A 421 -8.94 2.94 18.03
N LEU A 422 -8.83 3.57 19.21
CA LEU A 422 -9.80 4.57 19.65
C LEU A 422 -9.72 5.86 18.80
N LEU A 423 -8.52 6.30 18.45
CA LEU A 423 -8.32 7.43 17.55
C LEU A 423 -8.82 7.10 16.14
N ASP A 424 -8.52 5.89 15.63
CA ASP A 424 -9.01 5.43 14.33
C ASP A 424 -10.56 5.40 14.32
N TRP A 425 -11.20 4.94 15.38
CA TRP A 425 -12.64 4.99 15.52
C TRP A 425 -13.19 6.42 15.49
N ALA A 426 -12.56 7.35 16.22
CA ALA A 426 -12.96 8.75 16.28
C ALA A 426 -12.78 9.45 14.91
N ASP A 427 -11.74 9.11 14.16
CA ASP A 427 -11.45 9.64 12.81
C ASP A 427 -12.42 9.08 11.76
N LEU A 428 -12.67 7.75 11.78
CA LEU A 428 -13.50 7.05 10.81
C LEU A 428 -15.00 7.22 11.05
N ARG A 429 -15.39 7.44 12.32
CA ARG A 429 -16.80 7.54 12.77
C ARG A 429 -17.69 6.42 12.19
N PRO A 430 -17.31 5.15 12.36
CA PRO A 430 -18.07 4.03 11.81
C PRO A 430 -19.44 3.90 12.48
N ALA A 431 -20.39 3.26 11.80
CA ALA A 431 -21.70 2.88 12.39
C ALA A 431 -21.54 1.71 13.38
N LEU A 432 -20.60 1.83 14.32
CA LEU A 432 -20.22 0.84 15.32
C LEU A 432 -19.73 1.56 16.58
N ASP A 433 -20.08 1.06 17.77
CA ASP A 433 -19.58 1.60 19.03
C ASP A 433 -18.06 1.36 19.21
N PRO A 434 -17.39 2.21 20.04
CA PRO A 434 -15.94 2.13 20.19
C PRO A 434 -15.46 0.80 20.78
N ALA A 435 -16.23 0.16 21.67
CA ALA A 435 -15.84 -1.08 22.31
C ALA A 435 -15.76 -2.24 21.30
N ARG A 436 -16.80 -2.38 20.46
CA ARG A 436 -16.81 -3.39 19.38
C ARG A 436 -15.78 -3.09 18.30
N PHE A 437 -15.54 -1.81 17.98
CA PHE A 437 -14.50 -1.44 17.01
C PHE A 437 -13.10 -1.82 17.53
N VAL A 438 -12.78 -1.47 18.78
CA VAL A 438 -11.50 -1.84 19.41
C VAL A 438 -11.36 -3.37 19.51
N ALA A 439 -12.42 -4.07 19.94
CA ALA A 439 -12.42 -5.53 19.99
C ALA A 439 -12.14 -6.16 18.60
N GLY A 440 -12.79 -5.69 17.54
CA GLY A 440 -12.55 -6.13 16.16
C GLY A 440 -11.09 -5.90 15.74
N ARG A 441 -10.52 -4.73 16.08
CA ARG A 441 -9.13 -4.42 15.80
C ARG A 441 -8.18 -5.37 16.51
N LEU A 442 -8.34 -5.55 17.82
CA LEU A 442 -7.46 -6.41 18.62
C LEU A 442 -7.58 -7.89 18.22
N LEU A 443 -8.81 -8.38 17.97
CA LEU A 443 -9.02 -9.75 17.47
C LEU A 443 -8.33 -9.95 16.10
N GLY A 444 -8.41 -8.95 15.22
CA GLY A 444 -7.73 -8.97 13.93
C GLY A 444 -6.22 -8.97 14.06
N ASP A 445 -5.67 -8.18 14.98
CA ASP A 445 -4.25 -8.11 15.26
C ASP A 445 -3.73 -9.43 15.86
N VAL A 446 -4.49 -10.05 16.78
CA VAL A 446 -4.17 -11.38 17.35
C VAL A 446 -4.20 -12.46 16.27
N ALA A 447 -5.25 -12.47 15.42
CA ALA A 447 -5.33 -13.44 14.33
C ALA A 447 -4.13 -13.34 13.38
N TYR A 448 -3.78 -12.11 12.96
CA TYR A 448 -2.60 -11.87 12.14
C TYR A 448 -1.31 -12.31 12.84
N SER A 449 -1.16 -12.01 14.13
CA SER A 449 0.01 -12.37 14.91
C SER A 449 0.22 -13.87 14.98
N VAL A 450 -0.85 -14.64 15.23
CA VAL A 450 -0.76 -16.12 15.23
C VAL A 450 -0.18 -16.62 13.91
N GLY A 451 -0.67 -16.08 12.78
CA GLY A 451 -0.13 -16.40 11.45
C GLY A 451 1.32 -15.96 11.27
N LEU A 452 1.67 -14.76 11.72
CA LEU A 452 3.02 -14.20 11.66
C LEU A 452 4.03 -15.11 12.39
N TRP A 453 3.72 -15.50 13.61
CA TRP A 453 4.58 -16.43 14.38
C TRP A 453 4.67 -17.81 13.73
N GLN A 454 3.55 -18.36 13.25
CA GLN A 454 3.55 -19.61 12.49
C GLN A 454 4.44 -19.53 11.24
N GLY A 455 4.34 -18.43 10.48
CA GLY A 455 5.20 -18.17 9.33
C GLY A 455 6.67 -18.09 9.71
N CYS A 456 7.00 -17.36 10.78
CA CYS A 456 8.37 -17.24 11.29
C CYS A 456 8.95 -18.60 11.73
N ILE A 457 8.17 -19.43 12.41
CA ILE A 457 8.59 -20.78 12.83
C ILE A 457 8.85 -21.66 11.60
N ARG A 458 7.91 -21.71 10.66
CA ARG A 458 8.03 -22.51 9.42
C ARG A 458 9.24 -22.12 8.58
N GLN A 459 9.48 -20.80 8.44
CA GLN A 459 10.59 -20.25 7.66
C GLN A 459 11.89 -20.13 8.49
N ARG A 460 11.89 -20.53 9.76
CA ARG A 460 13.03 -20.45 10.69
C ARG A 460 13.67 -19.05 10.72
N THR A 461 12.84 -18.00 10.75
CA THR A 461 13.30 -16.60 10.74
C THR A 461 12.56 -15.76 11.78
N LEU A 462 13.28 -14.84 12.42
CA LEU A 462 12.70 -13.85 13.33
C LEU A 462 12.67 -12.43 12.71
N TYR A 463 13.17 -12.27 11.49
CA TYR A 463 13.28 -10.95 10.87
C TYR A 463 11.97 -10.16 10.81
N PRO A 464 10.78 -10.76 10.52
CA PRO A 464 9.51 -10.05 10.53
C PRO A 464 9.06 -9.56 11.90
N LEU A 465 9.69 -10.04 12.98
CA LEU A 465 9.42 -9.64 14.37
C LEU A 465 10.37 -8.54 14.87
N LEU A 466 11.47 -8.27 14.14
CA LEU A 466 12.47 -7.31 14.57
C LEU A 466 12.16 -5.91 14.04
N PRO A 467 12.26 -4.86 14.90
CA PRO A 467 12.16 -3.49 14.44
C PRO A 467 13.32 -3.14 13.51
N ALA A 468 13.09 -2.21 12.58
CA ALA A 468 14.16 -1.66 11.76
C ALA A 468 14.51 -0.24 12.21
N THR A 469 15.83 0.07 12.26
CA THR A 469 16.28 1.44 12.48
C THR A 469 16.40 2.19 11.16
N SER A 470 16.00 3.45 11.14
CA SER A 470 16.05 4.30 9.94
C SER A 470 17.44 4.55 9.34
N THR A 471 18.50 4.13 10.07
CA THR A 471 19.89 4.15 9.55
C THR A 471 20.25 2.91 8.74
N SER A 472 19.54 1.80 8.91
CA SER A 472 19.67 0.64 8.04
C SER A 472 18.79 0.89 6.80
N GLY A 473 19.35 1.57 5.79
CA GLY A 473 18.75 1.99 4.54
C GLY A 473 17.29 1.56 4.33
N SER A 474 16.36 2.52 4.28
CA SER A 474 15.13 2.29 3.52
C SER A 474 15.50 1.52 2.26
N PRO A 475 14.73 0.50 1.82
CA PRO A 475 14.99 -0.09 0.52
C PRO A 475 15.10 1.08 -0.45
N ARG A 476 16.33 1.35 -0.88
CA ARG A 476 16.60 2.43 -1.83
C ARG A 476 15.88 1.98 -3.08
N SER A 477 14.86 2.72 -3.50
CA SER A 477 14.41 2.61 -4.87
C SER A 477 15.66 2.60 -5.76
N PRO A 478 15.84 1.63 -6.66
CA PRO A 478 17.05 1.51 -7.48
C PRO A 478 17.44 2.79 -8.22
N ALA A 479 16.49 3.71 -8.40
CA ALA A 479 16.66 4.99 -9.08
C ALA A 479 17.59 6.02 -8.38
N CYS A 480 18.24 5.70 -7.24
CA CYS A 480 19.08 6.66 -6.52
C CYS A 480 20.57 6.24 -6.42
N GLN A 481 21.02 5.30 -7.23
CA GLN A 481 22.45 4.93 -7.37
C GLN A 481 23.02 5.43 -8.69
N THR A 482 22.95 6.70 -9.00
CA THR A 482 23.83 7.31 -9.98
C THR A 482 24.60 8.42 -9.30
N ARG A 483 25.86 8.10 -9.01
CA ARG A 483 27.11 8.86 -8.92
C ARG A 483 27.00 10.32 -8.44
N SER A 484 27.75 10.54 -7.37
CA SER A 484 28.40 11.81 -6.99
C SER A 484 29.05 12.53 -8.17
#